data_59a536418f3baf750f7169b34065e30f
#
_entry.id   59a536418f3baf750f7169b34065e30f
#
_cell.length_a   1.000
_cell.length_b   1.000
_cell.length_c   1.000
_cell.angle_alpha   90.00
_cell.angle_beta   90.00
_cell.angle_gamma   90.00
#
_symmetry.space_group_name_H-M   'P 1'
#
loop_
_entity.id
_entity.type
_entity.pdbx_description
1 polymer ?
#
loop_
_entity_poly.entity_id
_entity_poly.type
_entity_poly.pdbx_seq_one_letter_code
_entity_poly.pdbx_strand_id
1 'polypeptide(L)'
;MRKRGMNRAGYTLPSSPWFPEYLDVLREYMNKPDWEPLRVAKDGCGFPTTSNTVDELAVMFANLAKKRNEDWIWEAMNRYPDLIGGFNRLDSTCIKAGEGKIIAKEGADGLLGLSVEHPDWPNGLGIVIKVAHGWNSQATWYVSRAVLGVLGIQLRNPYPLHRQKAFIVPGIVPDQYLDALEEVVTWDEWDPDRDRFSLDWKEYSEAMTRSDPFANEGSQES
;
A
#
# COMPACT_ATOMS: atom_id res chain seq x y z
N MET A 1 24.56 8.84 -3.38
CA MET A 1 25.59 9.59 -2.64
C MET A 1 27.01 9.28 -3.12
N ARG A 2 27.52 8.03 -3.03
CA ARG A 2 28.92 7.71 -3.40
C ARG A 2 29.30 8.13 -4.83
N LYS A 3 28.48 7.83 -5.82
CA LYS A 3 28.72 8.21 -7.24
C LYS A 3 28.72 9.73 -7.47
N ARG A 4 28.10 10.51 -6.59
CA ARG A 4 27.98 11.98 -6.68
C ARG A 4 28.92 12.72 -5.72
N GLY A 5 29.85 12.02 -5.06
CA GLY A 5 30.79 12.63 -4.11
C GLY A 5 30.13 13.21 -2.84
N MET A 6 28.86 12.89 -2.58
CA MET A 6 28.14 13.40 -1.40
C MET A 6 28.69 12.78 -0.12
N ASN A 7 28.81 13.61 0.92
CA ASN A 7 29.15 13.12 2.25
C ASN A 7 28.10 12.15 2.77
N ARG A 8 28.52 10.99 3.23
CA ARG A 8 27.62 9.94 3.74
C ARG A 8 27.37 10.03 5.25
N ALA A 9 28.13 10.86 5.97
CA ALA A 9 27.86 11.10 7.38
C ALA A 9 26.49 11.75 7.52
N GLY A 10 25.67 11.23 8.45
CA GLY A 10 24.33 11.75 8.69
C GLY A 10 23.33 11.51 7.54
N TYR A 11 23.53 10.50 6.69
CA TYR A 11 22.63 10.20 5.57
C TYR A 11 21.18 9.92 5.97
N THR A 12 20.94 9.59 7.24
CA THR A 12 19.61 9.39 7.84
C THR A 12 18.97 10.68 8.36
N LEU A 13 19.62 11.82 8.18
CA LEU A 13 19.10 13.11 8.63
C LEU A 13 18.43 13.87 7.48
N PRO A 14 17.34 14.62 7.75
CA PRO A 14 16.76 15.51 6.75
C PRO A 14 17.71 16.59 6.24
N SER A 15 18.77 16.93 7.01
CA SER A 15 19.84 17.84 6.60
C SER A 15 20.85 17.21 5.64
N SER A 16 20.72 15.92 5.33
CA SER A 16 21.60 15.26 4.36
C SER A 16 21.42 15.83 2.95
N PRO A 17 22.49 16.01 2.17
CA PRO A 17 22.42 16.62 0.84
C PRO A 17 21.59 15.82 -0.18
N TRP A 18 21.28 14.57 0.08
CA TRP A 18 20.40 13.77 -0.78
C TRP A 18 18.90 14.03 -0.54
N PHE A 19 18.52 14.54 0.65
CA PHE A 19 17.12 14.67 1.02
C PHE A 19 16.34 15.69 0.14
N PRO A 20 16.88 16.85 -0.21
CA PRO A 20 16.25 17.73 -1.21
C PRO A 20 16.03 17.05 -2.56
N GLU A 21 17.02 16.30 -3.06
CA GLU A 21 16.86 15.54 -4.32
C GLU A 21 15.74 14.48 -4.22
N TYR A 22 15.59 13.84 -3.07
CA TYR A 22 14.48 12.94 -2.80
C TYR A 22 13.14 13.66 -2.87
N LEU A 23 13.01 14.83 -2.28
CA LEU A 23 11.79 15.63 -2.36
C LEU A 23 11.49 16.06 -3.80
N ASP A 24 12.50 16.42 -4.58
CA ASP A 24 12.33 16.78 -5.99
C ASP A 24 11.79 15.61 -6.83
N VAL A 25 12.27 14.40 -6.57
CA VAL A 25 11.72 13.20 -7.20
C VAL A 25 10.25 12.97 -6.81
N LEU A 26 9.88 13.16 -5.54
CA LEU A 26 8.50 13.04 -5.11
C LEU A 26 7.61 14.08 -5.81
N ARG A 27 8.05 15.35 -5.85
CA ARG A 27 7.34 16.44 -6.55
C ARG A 27 7.11 16.12 -8.03
N GLU A 28 8.14 15.62 -8.70
CA GLU A 28 8.06 15.20 -10.10
C GLU A 28 7.03 14.11 -10.30
N TYR A 29 7.10 13.03 -9.50
CA TYR A 29 6.18 11.90 -9.65
C TYR A 29 4.75 12.20 -9.18
N MET A 30 4.55 13.19 -8.31
CA MET A 30 3.21 13.70 -7.92
C MET A 30 2.66 14.74 -8.90
N ASN A 31 3.45 15.26 -9.84
CA ASN A 31 3.13 16.45 -10.65
C ASN A 31 2.80 17.68 -9.78
N LYS A 32 3.47 17.84 -8.64
CA LYS A 32 3.26 18.93 -7.69
C LYS A 32 4.61 19.61 -7.40
N PRO A 33 5.07 20.56 -8.23
CA PRO A 33 6.40 21.18 -8.09
C PRO A 33 6.59 21.93 -6.76
N ASP A 34 5.52 22.49 -6.20
CA ASP A 34 5.56 23.25 -4.95
C ASP A 34 5.15 22.41 -3.73
N TRP A 35 5.07 21.08 -3.87
CA TRP A 35 4.67 20.22 -2.76
C TRP A 35 5.73 20.21 -1.66
N GLU A 36 5.24 20.33 -0.43
CA GLU A 36 6.03 20.13 0.78
C GLU A 36 5.35 19.09 1.68
N PRO A 37 6.13 18.19 2.30
CA PRO A 37 5.56 17.21 3.21
C PRO A 37 4.99 17.89 4.46
N LEU A 38 3.77 17.52 4.86
CA LEU A 38 3.18 18.01 6.11
C LEU A 38 4.06 17.65 7.31
N ARG A 39 4.70 16.48 7.27
CA ARG A 39 5.63 16.00 8.30
C ARG A 39 6.75 15.21 7.68
N VAL A 40 7.92 15.28 8.31
CA VAL A 40 9.04 14.38 8.09
C VAL A 40 9.35 13.69 9.41
N ALA A 41 9.36 12.37 9.42
CA ALA A 41 9.65 11.56 10.58
C ALA A 41 10.71 10.50 10.26
N LYS A 42 11.26 9.87 11.26
CA LYS A 42 12.11 8.69 11.07
C LYS A 42 11.26 7.45 11.01
N ASP A 43 11.50 6.60 10.02
CA ASP A 43 10.92 5.26 9.97
C ASP A 43 11.60 4.28 10.94
N GLY A 44 11.15 3.04 10.96
CA GLY A 44 11.74 1.99 11.79
C GLY A 44 13.21 1.66 11.46
N CYS A 45 13.69 2.05 10.28
CA CYS A 45 15.09 1.93 9.84
C CYS A 45 15.93 3.17 10.19
N GLY A 46 15.31 4.20 10.76
CA GLY A 46 15.94 5.47 11.08
C GLY A 46 16.07 6.43 9.90
N PHE A 47 15.41 6.14 8.78
CA PHE A 47 15.48 6.94 7.56
C PHE A 47 14.41 8.04 7.58
N PRO A 48 14.70 9.27 7.08
CA PRO A 48 13.68 10.29 7.00
C PRO A 48 12.64 9.92 5.95
N THR A 49 11.39 9.86 6.38
CA THR A 49 10.24 9.57 5.54
C THR A 49 9.24 10.72 5.61
N THR A 50 8.54 10.95 4.52
CA THR A 50 7.57 12.02 4.37
C THR A 50 6.15 11.49 4.60
N SER A 51 5.28 12.35 5.15
CA SER A 51 3.85 12.07 5.15
C SER A 51 3.28 12.40 3.76
N ASN A 52 2.57 11.43 3.21
CA ASN A 52 1.87 11.55 1.94
C ASN A 52 0.44 11.09 2.10
N THR A 53 -0.48 11.66 1.35
CA THR A 53 -1.84 11.14 1.25
C THR A 53 -1.85 9.88 0.36
N VAL A 54 -2.90 9.08 0.49
CA VAL A 54 -3.10 7.90 -0.38
C VAL A 54 -3.20 8.30 -1.85
N ASP A 55 -3.87 9.44 -2.12
CA ASP A 55 -3.99 10.00 -3.47
C ASP A 55 -2.64 10.39 -4.06
N GLU A 56 -1.78 11.05 -3.28
CA GLU A 56 -0.43 11.41 -3.71
C GLU A 56 0.39 10.19 -4.08
N LEU A 57 0.32 9.15 -3.25
CA LEU A 57 0.97 7.89 -3.56
C LEU A 57 0.39 7.25 -4.83
N ALA A 58 -0.93 7.25 -5.01
CA ALA A 58 -1.56 6.69 -6.20
C ALA A 58 -1.13 7.43 -7.48
N VAL A 59 -1.05 8.76 -7.43
CA VAL A 59 -0.53 9.56 -8.56
C VAL A 59 0.93 9.24 -8.86
N MET A 60 1.78 9.06 -7.85
CA MET A 60 3.18 8.65 -8.06
C MET A 60 3.26 7.29 -8.75
N PHE A 61 2.48 6.30 -8.31
CA PHE A 61 2.44 4.98 -8.94
C PHE A 61 1.86 5.03 -10.38
N ALA A 62 0.87 5.88 -10.66
CA ALA A 62 0.37 6.10 -12.02
C ALA A 62 1.45 6.69 -12.95
N ASN A 63 2.17 7.70 -12.47
CA ASN A 63 3.25 8.31 -13.23
C ASN A 63 4.44 7.36 -13.45
N LEU A 64 4.70 6.46 -12.51
CA LEU A 64 5.69 5.40 -12.69
C LEU A 64 5.26 4.43 -13.81
N ALA A 65 3.97 4.05 -13.88
CA ALA A 65 3.44 3.27 -14.99
C ALA A 65 3.51 4.01 -16.32
N LYS A 66 3.21 5.31 -16.32
CA LYS A 66 3.32 6.18 -17.51
C LYS A 66 4.75 6.22 -18.06
N LYS A 67 5.76 6.30 -17.18
CA LYS A 67 7.19 6.35 -17.52
C LYS A 67 7.83 4.98 -17.71
N ARG A 68 7.08 3.88 -17.78
CA ARG A 68 7.58 2.49 -17.80
C ARG A 68 8.64 2.20 -18.87
N ASN A 69 8.59 2.90 -20.00
CA ASN A 69 9.55 2.74 -21.09
C ASN A 69 10.78 3.66 -20.99
N GLU A 70 10.75 4.60 -20.05
CA GLU A 70 11.80 5.60 -19.84
C GLU A 70 12.62 5.30 -18.59
N ASP A 71 12.00 4.63 -17.62
CA ASP A 71 12.58 4.37 -16.31
C ASP A 71 13.04 2.91 -16.18
N TRP A 72 14.31 2.74 -15.84
CA TRP A 72 14.91 1.42 -15.58
C TRP A 72 14.24 0.65 -14.43
N ILE A 73 13.51 1.34 -13.53
CA ILE A 73 12.84 0.76 -12.38
C ILE A 73 11.81 -0.29 -12.81
N TRP A 74 11.02 0.03 -13.85
CA TRP A 74 10.00 -0.87 -14.37
C TRP A 74 10.59 -2.21 -14.84
N GLU A 75 11.64 -2.14 -15.66
CA GLU A 75 12.34 -3.33 -16.15
C GLU A 75 12.97 -4.11 -15.01
N ALA A 76 13.68 -3.43 -14.10
CA ALA A 76 14.38 -4.08 -13.01
C ALA A 76 13.44 -4.81 -12.05
N MET A 77 12.30 -4.20 -11.69
CA MET A 77 11.32 -4.82 -10.80
C MET A 77 10.64 -6.03 -11.44
N ASN A 78 10.28 -5.94 -12.72
CA ASN A 78 9.70 -7.06 -13.45
C ASN A 78 10.70 -8.21 -13.67
N ARG A 79 11.97 -7.87 -13.90
CA ARG A 79 13.02 -8.88 -14.11
C ARG A 79 13.42 -9.62 -12.84
N TYR A 80 13.35 -8.95 -11.69
CA TYR A 80 13.81 -9.48 -10.40
C TYR A 80 12.76 -9.30 -9.29
N PRO A 81 11.53 -9.80 -9.45
CA PRO A 81 10.44 -9.54 -8.50
C PRO A 81 10.76 -10.06 -7.09
N ASP A 82 11.47 -11.18 -6.94
CA ASP A 82 11.82 -11.73 -5.63
C ASP A 82 12.87 -10.89 -4.87
N LEU A 83 13.56 -9.97 -5.54
CA LEU A 83 14.47 -9.03 -4.88
C LEU A 83 13.74 -7.79 -4.33
N ILE A 84 12.46 -7.61 -4.65
CA ILE A 84 11.67 -6.46 -4.20
C ILE A 84 11.18 -6.66 -2.77
N GLY A 85 10.36 -7.65 -2.53
CA GLY A 85 9.83 -7.96 -1.20
C GLY A 85 10.35 -9.27 -0.62
N GLY A 86 10.78 -10.18 -1.48
CA GLY A 86 11.20 -11.52 -1.13
C GLY A 86 10.26 -12.59 -1.68
N PHE A 87 10.68 -13.84 -1.52
CA PHE A 87 9.91 -14.98 -1.97
C PHE A 87 8.55 -15.04 -1.25
N ASN A 88 7.47 -15.25 -1.99
CA ASN A 88 6.09 -15.29 -1.48
C ASN A 88 5.61 -14.00 -0.76
N ARG A 89 6.24 -12.85 -0.99
CA ARG A 89 5.73 -11.57 -0.55
C ARG A 89 4.66 -11.07 -1.51
N LEU A 90 3.74 -10.24 -1.01
CA LEU A 90 2.60 -9.78 -1.78
C LEU A 90 3.01 -8.95 -3.00
N ASP A 91 3.94 -8.00 -2.83
CA ASP A 91 4.46 -7.20 -3.93
C ASP A 91 5.12 -8.05 -5.02
N SER A 92 5.99 -8.99 -4.64
CA SER A 92 6.61 -9.94 -5.58
C SER A 92 5.58 -10.81 -6.30
N THR A 93 4.50 -11.19 -5.61
CA THR A 93 3.41 -11.99 -6.18
C THR A 93 2.58 -11.17 -7.16
N CYS A 94 2.28 -9.90 -6.85
CA CYS A 94 1.59 -9.00 -7.75
C CYS A 94 2.39 -8.75 -9.03
N ILE A 95 3.70 -8.53 -8.93
CA ILE A 95 4.58 -8.33 -10.09
C ILE A 95 4.55 -9.55 -11.01
N LYS A 96 4.70 -10.75 -10.43
CA LYS A 96 4.66 -12.00 -11.20
C LYS A 96 3.31 -12.25 -11.87
N ALA A 97 2.20 -11.96 -11.17
CA ALA A 97 0.86 -12.10 -11.71
C ALA A 97 0.58 -11.13 -12.87
N GLY A 98 1.24 -9.99 -12.87
CA GLY A 98 1.10 -8.97 -13.92
C GLY A 98 1.82 -9.26 -15.22
N GLU A 99 2.69 -10.29 -15.29
CA GLU A 99 3.39 -10.71 -16.50
C GLU A 99 4.05 -9.54 -17.27
N GLY A 100 4.75 -8.67 -16.55
CA GLY A 100 5.42 -7.50 -17.09
C GLY A 100 4.57 -6.21 -17.11
N LYS A 101 3.29 -6.28 -16.77
CA LYS A 101 2.35 -5.14 -16.79
C LYS A 101 2.15 -4.49 -15.41
N ILE A 102 2.76 -5.03 -14.37
CA ILE A 102 2.63 -4.51 -13.02
C ILE A 102 4.00 -4.41 -12.36
N ILE A 103 4.21 -3.32 -11.63
CA ILE A 103 5.18 -3.29 -10.56
C ILE A 103 4.47 -2.94 -9.26
N ALA A 104 4.97 -3.47 -8.15
CA ALA A 104 4.33 -3.34 -6.84
C ALA A 104 5.37 -3.16 -5.74
N LYS A 105 4.99 -2.45 -4.68
CA LYS A 105 5.82 -2.33 -3.47
C LYS A 105 4.94 -2.30 -2.23
N GLU A 106 5.24 -3.23 -1.32
CA GLU A 106 4.69 -3.19 0.04
C GLU A 106 5.41 -2.12 0.87
N GLY A 107 4.64 -1.36 1.64
CA GLY A 107 5.11 -0.57 2.76
C GLY A 107 4.78 -1.26 4.08
N ALA A 108 5.33 -0.72 5.16
CA ALA A 108 4.95 -1.17 6.50
C ALA A 108 3.47 -0.86 6.78
N ASP A 109 2.90 -1.59 7.73
CA ASP A 109 1.59 -1.30 8.28
C ASP A 109 0.43 -1.39 7.26
N GLY A 110 0.44 -2.44 6.44
CA GLY A 110 -0.64 -2.73 5.50
C GLY A 110 -0.76 -1.74 4.35
N LEU A 111 0.35 -1.25 3.84
CA LEU A 111 0.44 -0.41 2.66
C LEU A 111 0.91 -1.22 1.46
N LEU A 112 0.22 -1.07 0.33
CA LEU A 112 0.66 -1.59 -0.97
C LEU A 112 0.43 -0.54 -2.04
N GLY A 113 1.45 -0.25 -2.82
CA GLY A 113 1.35 0.54 -4.04
C GLY A 113 1.56 -0.32 -5.28
N LEU A 114 0.78 -0.06 -6.31
CA LEU A 114 0.81 -0.76 -7.60
C LEU A 114 0.85 0.26 -8.73
N SER A 115 1.74 0.05 -9.67
CA SER A 115 1.74 0.71 -10.98
C SER A 115 1.30 -0.31 -12.02
N VAL A 116 0.27 0.00 -12.80
CA VAL A 116 -0.35 -0.95 -13.72
C VAL A 116 -0.39 -0.36 -15.14
N GLU A 117 0.09 -1.15 -16.10
CA GLU A 117 -0.16 -0.92 -17.51
C GLU A 117 -1.48 -1.59 -17.90
N HIS A 118 -2.44 -0.80 -18.38
CA HIS A 118 -3.74 -1.32 -18.77
C HIS A 118 -4.28 -0.54 -19.98
N PRO A 119 -4.95 -1.21 -20.95
CA PRO A 119 -5.46 -0.56 -22.17
C PRO A 119 -6.41 0.61 -21.88
N ASP A 120 -7.28 0.49 -20.87
CA ASP A 120 -8.25 1.51 -20.53
C ASP A 120 -7.62 2.75 -19.86
N TRP A 121 -6.38 2.63 -19.39
CA TRP A 121 -5.61 3.71 -18.79
C TRP A 121 -4.25 3.90 -19.49
N PRO A 122 -4.23 4.46 -20.71
CA PRO A 122 -3.00 4.57 -21.52
C PRO A 122 -1.90 5.42 -20.86
N ASN A 123 -2.28 6.30 -19.94
CA ASN A 123 -1.36 7.12 -19.15
C ASN A 123 -0.86 6.44 -17.86
N GLY A 124 -1.15 5.15 -17.70
CA GLY A 124 -0.82 4.41 -16.49
C GLY A 124 -1.89 4.50 -15.41
N LEU A 125 -2.04 3.44 -14.65
CA LEU A 125 -2.93 3.34 -13.50
C LEU A 125 -2.09 3.14 -12.23
N GLY A 126 -2.30 4.00 -11.25
CA GLY A 126 -1.73 3.88 -9.90
C GLY A 126 -2.80 3.44 -8.91
N ILE A 127 -2.50 2.43 -8.13
CA ILE A 127 -3.40 1.89 -7.11
C ILE A 127 -2.64 1.89 -5.79
N VAL A 128 -3.27 2.42 -4.74
CA VAL A 128 -2.71 2.34 -3.38
C VAL A 128 -3.76 1.79 -2.44
N ILE A 129 -3.36 0.77 -1.71
CA ILE A 129 -4.16 0.12 -0.68
C ILE A 129 -3.51 0.42 0.66
N LYS A 130 -4.27 1.01 1.57
CA LYS A 130 -3.84 1.24 2.96
C LYS A 130 -4.86 0.64 3.91
N VAL A 131 -4.43 -0.34 4.67
CA VAL A 131 -5.25 -0.92 5.75
C VAL A 131 -5.06 -0.07 6.99
N ALA A 132 -6.14 0.37 7.61
CA ALA A 132 -6.11 1.27 8.77
C ALA A 132 -5.36 0.66 9.97
N HIS A 133 -5.48 -0.66 10.14
CA HIS A 133 -4.72 -1.42 11.12
C HIS A 133 -3.75 -2.33 10.39
N GLY A 134 -2.47 -2.08 10.43
CA GLY A 134 -1.45 -2.89 9.77
C GLY A 134 -1.28 -4.33 10.29
N TRP A 135 -2.12 -4.76 11.22
CA TRP A 135 -2.04 -6.05 11.90
C TRP A 135 -2.44 -7.25 11.04
N ASN A 136 -3.27 -7.03 10.02
CA ASN A 136 -3.74 -8.12 9.16
C ASN A 136 -3.11 -8.01 7.77
N SER A 137 -1.98 -8.67 7.59
CA SER A 137 -1.28 -8.73 6.30
C SER A 137 -2.12 -9.37 5.19
N GLN A 138 -3.12 -10.18 5.54
CA GLN A 138 -3.99 -10.82 4.58
C GLN A 138 -5.06 -9.88 4.04
N ALA A 139 -5.47 -8.85 4.82
CA ALA A 139 -6.44 -7.85 4.34
C ALA A 139 -5.94 -7.15 3.07
N THR A 140 -4.66 -6.76 3.05
CA THR A 140 -4.05 -6.14 1.86
C THR A 140 -4.08 -7.09 0.65
N TRP A 141 -3.84 -8.39 0.88
CA TRP A 141 -3.92 -9.40 -0.18
C TRP A 141 -5.34 -9.58 -0.71
N TYR A 142 -6.36 -9.67 0.16
CA TYR A 142 -7.76 -9.82 -0.28
C TYR A 142 -8.22 -8.65 -1.14
N VAL A 143 -7.93 -7.42 -0.69
CA VAL A 143 -8.26 -6.21 -1.46
C VAL A 143 -7.49 -6.18 -2.78
N SER A 144 -6.20 -6.52 -2.77
CA SER A 144 -5.38 -6.59 -3.99
C SER A 144 -5.93 -7.61 -4.99
N ARG A 145 -6.35 -8.78 -4.51
CA ARG A 145 -6.95 -9.83 -5.34
C ARG A 145 -8.22 -9.32 -6.01
N ALA A 146 -9.10 -8.66 -5.26
CA ALA A 146 -10.34 -8.10 -5.79
C ALA A 146 -10.06 -7.04 -6.86
N VAL A 147 -9.23 -6.05 -6.53
CA VAL A 147 -8.88 -4.95 -7.43
C VAL A 147 -8.20 -5.46 -8.70
N LEU A 148 -7.23 -6.36 -8.58
CA LEU A 148 -6.54 -6.93 -9.73
C LEU A 148 -7.46 -7.86 -10.54
N GLY A 149 -8.40 -8.53 -9.89
CA GLY A 149 -9.43 -9.34 -10.54
C GLY A 149 -10.31 -8.52 -11.49
N VAL A 150 -10.72 -7.30 -11.09
CA VAL A 150 -11.45 -6.36 -11.97
C VAL A 150 -10.64 -6.00 -13.21
N LEU A 151 -9.31 -5.97 -13.11
CA LEU A 151 -8.39 -5.72 -14.21
C LEU A 151 -8.07 -6.99 -15.03
N GLY A 152 -8.73 -8.12 -14.74
CA GLY A 152 -8.48 -9.40 -15.39
C GLY A 152 -7.20 -10.10 -14.96
N ILE A 153 -6.57 -9.68 -13.86
CA ILE A 153 -5.32 -10.22 -13.36
C ILE A 153 -5.58 -11.10 -12.14
N GLN A 154 -5.25 -12.39 -12.28
CA GLN A 154 -5.47 -13.36 -11.20
C GLN A 154 -4.31 -13.38 -10.22
N LEU A 155 -4.55 -12.94 -9.00
CA LEU A 155 -3.56 -12.95 -7.94
C LEU A 155 -3.58 -14.28 -7.17
N ARG A 156 -2.45 -14.98 -7.19
CA ARG A 156 -2.25 -16.19 -6.39
C ARG A 156 -2.05 -15.83 -4.92
N ASN A 157 -2.62 -16.64 -4.00
CA ASN A 157 -2.41 -16.44 -2.56
C ASN A 157 -0.94 -16.70 -2.20
N PRO A 158 -0.18 -15.70 -1.74
CA PRO A 158 1.21 -15.88 -1.32
C PRO A 158 1.33 -16.49 0.08
N TYR A 159 0.25 -16.48 0.84
CA TYR A 159 0.23 -16.97 2.22
C TYR A 159 -0.21 -18.43 2.27
N PRO A 160 0.35 -19.24 3.17
CA PRO A 160 -0.18 -20.58 3.40
C PRO A 160 -1.65 -20.49 3.81
N LEU A 161 -2.45 -21.45 3.31
CA LEU A 161 -3.90 -21.52 3.47
C LEU A 161 -4.32 -21.64 4.95
N HIS A 162 -4.22 -20.56 5.68
CA HIS A 162 -5.04 -20.37 6.86
C HIS A 162 -6.33 -19.67 6.40
N ARG A 163 -7.45 -20.34 6.57
CA ARG A 163 -8.78 -19.79 6.31
C ARG A 163 -8.98 -18.54 7.17
N GLN A 164 -8.73 -17.37 6.60
CA GLN A 164 -9.04 -16.11 7.27
C GLN A 164 -10.13 -15.41 6.49
N LYS A 165 -11.12 -14.93 7.22
CA LYS A 165 -12.25 -14.18 6.69
C LYS A 165 -11.86 -12.75 6.42
N ALA A 166 -12.27 -12.22 5.29
CA ALA A 166 -12.27 -10.79 5.04
C ALA A 166 -13.60 -10.20 5.52
N PHE A 167 -13.55 -9.15 6.31
CA PHE A 167 -14.72 -8.38 6.68
C PHE A 167 -14.77 -7.13 5.80
N ILE A 168 -15.86 -6.96 5.08
CA ILE A 168 -16.14 -5.77 4.30
C ILE A 168 -17.09 -4.91 5.12
N VAL A 169 -16.72 -3.67 5.38
CA VAL A 169 -17.60 -2.71 6.05
C VAL A 169 -18.35 -1.93 4.98
N PRO A 170 -19.68 -2.11 4.87
CA PRO A 170 -20.51 -1.35 3.94
C PRO A 170 -20.33 0.16 4.16
N GLY A 171 -20.27 0.93 3.06
CA GLY A 171 -20.12 2.39 3.10
C GLY A 171 -18.68 2.91 3.12
N ILE A 172 -17.66 2.05 3.30
CA ILE A 172 -16.24 2.45 3.18
C ILE A 172 -15.74 2.15 1.76
N VAL A 173 -16.26 1.11 1.13
CA VAL A 173 -15.94 0.77 -0.26
C VAL A 173 -17.10 1.23 -1.15
N PRO A 174 -16.85 1.98 -2.24
CA PRO A 174 -17.90 2.32 -3.19
C PRO A 174 -18.62 1.07 -3.71
N ASP A 175 -19.95 1.12 -3.84
CA ASP A 175 -20.80 -0.01 -4.18
C ASP A 175 -20.34 -0.78 -5.42
N GLN A 176 -19.85 -0.08 -6.43
CA GLN A 176 -19.29 -0.68 -7.65
C GLN A 176 -18.11 -1.65 -7.42
N TYR A 177 -17.44 -1.54 -6.26
CA TYR A 177 -16.35 -2.44 -5.89
C TYR A 177 -16.82 -3.54 -4.94
N LEU A 178 -17.98 -3.38 -4.29
CA LEU A 178 -18.54 -4.40 -3.42
C LEU A 178 -18.96 -5.63 -4.23
N ASP A 179 -19.59 -5.43 -5.37
CA ASP A 179 -19.97 -6.52 -6.28
C ASP A 179 -18.74 -7.33 -6.73
N ALA A 180 -17.66 -6.63 -7.11
CA ALA A 180 -16.40 -7.27 -7.49
C ALA A 180 -15.71 -7.99 -6.30
N LEU A 181 -15.86 -7.49 -5.07
CA LEU A 181 -15.37 -8.15 -3.87
C LEU A 181 -16.21 -9.39 -3.52
N GLU A 182 -17.51 -9.36 -3.74
CA GLU A 182 -18.40 -10.50 -3.54
C GLU A 182 -18.11 -11.64 -4.54
N GLU A 183 -17.80 -11.31 -5.80
CA GLU A 183 -17.41 -12.32 -6.80
C GLU A 183 -16.06 -13.00 -6.48
N VAL A 184 -15.14 -12.28 -5.82
CA VAL A 184 -13.80 -12.79 -5.51
C VAL A 184 -13.74 -13.50 -4.15
N VAL A 185 -14.55 -13.08 -3.20
CA VAL A 185 -14.73 -13.76 -1.92
C VAL A 185 -15.85 -14.78 -2.08
N THR A 186 -15.52 -15.99 -2.48
CA THR A 186 -16.50 -17.08 -2.51
C THR A 186 -16.99 -17.36 -1.09
N TRP A 187 -18.20 -16.93 -0.82
CA TRP A 187 -18.90 -17.12 0.45
C TRP A 187 -19.15 -18.60 0.80
N ASP A 188 -18.97 -19.49 -0.17
CA ASP A 188 -19.12 -20.95 -0.01
C ASP A 188 -18.15 -21.56 1.02
N GLU A 189 -17.07 -20.84 1.38
CA GLU A 189 -16.15 -21.25 2.42
C GLU A 189 -16.49 -20.66 3.81
N TRP A 190 -17.54 -19.85 3.90
CA TRP A 190 -17.95 -19.22 5.15
C TRP A 190 -18.96 -20.08 5.92
N ASP A 191 -18.54 -20.62 7.04
CA ASP A 191 -19.38 -21.36 7.98
C ASP A 191 -19.60 -20.48 9.23
N PRO A 192 -20.80 -19.85 9.37
CA PRO A 192 -21.10 -18.98 10.49
C PRO A 192 -21.08 -19.68 11.85
N ASP A 193 -21.31 -21.00 11.88
CA ASP A 193 -21.33 -21.79 13.11
C ASP A 193 -19.93 -22.21 13.56
N ARG A 194 -18.97 -22.26 12.64
CA ARG A 194 -17.58 -22.64 12.88
C ARG A 194 -16.71 -21.49 13.34
N ASP A 195 -17.12 -20.28 13.02
CA ASP A 195 -16.35 -19.07 13.26
C ASP A 195 -17.06 -18.19 14.29
N ARG A 196 -16.98 -18.58 15.53
CA ARG A 196 -17.51 -17.85 16.69
C ARG A 196 -16.81 -16.51 16.98
N PHE A 197 -15.96 -16.03 16.10
CA PHE A 197 -15.44 -14.67 16.10
C PHE A 197 -16.21 -13.79 15.10
N SER A 198 -17.53 -13.69 15.27
CA SER A 198 -18.20 -12.48 14.85
C SER A 198 -17.72 -11.39 15.82
N LEU A 199 -16.73 -10.62 15.45
CA LEU A 199 -16.46 -9.36 16.12
C LEU A 199 -17.74 -8.55 16.01
N ASP A 200 -18.49 -8.45 17.11
CA ASP A 200 -19.52 -7.43 17.21
C ASP A 200 -18.79 -6.10 17.02
N TRP A 201 -19.01 -5.44 15.87
CA TRP A 201 -18.36 -4.18 15.54
C TRP A 201 -18.59 -3.13 16.64
N LYS A 202 -19.70 -3.21 17.34
CA LYS A 202 -20.03 -2.35 18.47
C LYS A 202 -19.09 -2.62 19.65
N GLU A 203 -18.86 -3.88 19.97
CA GLU A 203 -17.94 -4.29 21.03
C GLU A 203 -16.49 -3.94 20.69
N TYR A 204 -16.08 -4.09 19.43
CA TYR A 204 -14.75 -3.67 18.94
C TYR A 204 -14.58 -2.16 18.98
N SER A 205 -15.59 -1.40 18.54
CA SER A 205 -15.57 0.07 18.59
C SER A 205 -15.50 0.58 20.04
N GLU A 206 -16.23 -0.03 20.94
CA GLU A 206 -16.19 0.30 22.38
C GLU A 206 -14.85 -0.08 23.01
N ALA A 207 -14.24 -1.21 22.62
CA ALA A 207 -12.93 -1.62 23.10
C ALA A 207 -11.81 -0.67 22.61
N MET A 208 -11.89 -0.22 21.35
CA MET A 208 -10.95 0.77 20.79
C MET A 208 -11.08 2.12 21.47
N THR A 209 -12.30 2.56 21.78
CA THR A 209 -12.54 3.82 22.50
C THR A 209 -12.02 3.77 23.94
N ARG A 210 -12.08 2.60 24.58
CA ARG A 210 -11.53 2.40 25.95
C ARG A 210 -10.01 2.29 25.99
N SER A 211 -9.37 1.92 24.88
CA SER A 211 -7.91 1.76 24.78
C SER A 211 -7.19 2.98 24.22
N ASP A 212 -7.88 4.08 23.95
CA ASP A 212 -7.27 5.32 23.50
C ASP A 212 -6.47 5.95 24.67
N PRO A 213 -5.14 5.90 24.64
CA PRO A 213 -4.31 6.45 25.71
C PRO A 213 -4.40 7.99 25.78
N PHE A 214 -5.00 8.66 24.79
CA PHE A 214 -5.15 10.10 24.72
C PHE A 214 -6.56 10.60 25.11
N ALA A 215 -7.51 9.70 25.37
CA ALA A 215 -8.88 10.08 25.73
C ALA A 215 -9.00 10.80 27.08
N ASN A 216 -7.96 10.79 27.90
CA ASN A 216 -7.97 11.35 29.25
C ASN A 216 -7.21 12.68 29.43
N GLU A 217 -6.62 13.25 28.39
CA GLU A 217 -5.86 14.52 28.53
C GLU A 217 -6.72 15.80 28.36
N GLY A 218 -8.02 15.64 28.06
CA GLY A 218 -8.93 16.77 27.81
C GLY A 218 -9.78 17.26 28.99
N SER A 219 -9.64 16.71 30.20
CA SER A 219 -10.55 17.02 31.33
C SER A 219 -9.90 17.63 32.57
N GLN A 220 -8.72 18.22 32.43
CA GLN A 220 -8.10 18.99 33.54
C GLN A 220 -7.75 20.43 33.10
N GLU A 221 -8.71 21.19 32.62
CA GLU A 221 -8.66 22.64 32.61
C GLU A 221 -10.08 23.18 32.83
N SER A 222 -10.44 23.38 34.08
CA SER A 222 -11.45 24.35 34.53
C SER A 222 -11.18 24.74 35.99
#